data_a2053fc6a5bcf4b2f143c9620154ead7
#
_entry.id   a2053fc6a5bcf4b2f143c9620154ead7
#
_cell.length_a   1.000
_cell.length_b   1.000
_cell.length_c   1.000
_cell.angle_alpha   90.00
_cell.angle_beta   90.00
_cell.angle_gamma   90.00
#
_symmetry.space_group_name_H-M   'P 1'
#
loop_
_entity.id
_entity.type
_entity.pdbx_description
1 polymer ?
#
loop_
_entity_poly.entity_id
_entity_poly.type
_entity_poly.pdbx_seq_one_letter_code
_entity_poly.pdbx_strand_id
1 'polypeptide(L)'
;MKYNINVDDWRDDAILKKAQGYSNRKIAVMLFHNKNYRNHINTFFKQESVIEDVKKKEQELEIQGEVNSSYKTTKIEHTQPIICYLDIECSPTKSYTWRRFKENISQAQILSESFFLTASWAFNDGEVEGIRLTPNEALNEDDEVLVTKLWHVLDNSSVVIGHNLRKFDVKKINSRFAYYQLPPTSPYKIIDTLEIAKAKFAFPSNKLNDLCEYLGIGEKLPHDGFDLIAPLE
;
A
#
# COMPACT_ATOMS: atom_id res chain seq x y z
N MET A 1 5.25 -32.03 5.63
CA MET A 1 6.64 -32.18 6.07
C MET A 1 7.06 -30.93 6.80
N LYS A 2 7.40 -30.99 8.11
CA LYS A 2 8.03 -29.85 8.82
C LYS A 2 9.49 -29.83 8.38
N TYR A 3 9.87 -28.88 7.55
CA TYR A 3 11.28 -28.62 7.29
C TYR A 3 11.90 -28.06 8.56
N ASN A 4 12.84 -28.81 9.16
CA ASN A 4 13.64 -28.35 10.26
C ASN A 4 14.71 -27.41 9.68
N ILE A 5 14.39 -26.13 9.53
CA ILE A 5 15.34 -25.11 9.06
C ILE A 5 16.12 -24.67 10.28
N ASN A 6 17.45 -24.89 10.27
CA ASN A 6 18.32 -24.43 11.35
C ASN A 6 18.34 -22.89 11.36
N VAL A 7 18.04 -22.28 12.51
CA VAL A 7 18.00 -20.82 12.68
C VAL A 7 19.38 -20.19 12.44
N ASP A 8 20.44 -20.88 12.79
CA ASP A 8 21.81 -20.37 12.68
C ASP A 8 22.21 -20.11 11.21
N ASP A 9 21.62 -20.85 10.24
CA ASP A 9 21.95 -20.73 8.83
C ASP A 9 21.45 -19.43 8.16
N TRP A 10 20.44 -18.77 8.75
CA TRP A 10 19.81 -17.59 8.14
C TRP A 10 19.63 -16.40 9.12
N ARG A 11 20.02 -16.58 10.39
CA ARG A 11 19.81 -15.60 11.45
C ARG A 11 20.42 -14.24 11.12
N ASP A 12 21.69 -14.21 10.77
CA ASP A 12 22.44 -12.98 10.52
C ASP A 12 21.92 -12.23 9.28
N ASP A 13 21.57 -12.97 8.23
CA ASP A 13 20.95 -12.42 7.04
C ASP A 13 19.57 -11.82 7.33
N ALA A 14 18.75 -12.49 8.17
CA ALA A 14 17.47 -11.95 8.60
C ALA A 14 17.62 -10.64 9.38
N ILE A 15 18.56 -10.60 10.34
CA ILE A 15 18.86 -9.40 11.15
C ILE A 15 19.32 -8.26 10.24
N LEU A 16 20.26 -8.51 9.33
CA LEU A 16 20.76 -7.51 8.38
C LEU A 16 19.60 -6.97 7.51
N LYS A 17 18.78 -7.83 6.92
CA LYS A 17 17.63 -7.42 6.10
C LYS A 17 16.62 -6.62 6.92
N LYS A 18 16.39 -6.99 8.18
CA LYS A 18 15.49 -6.24 9.07
C LYS A 18 16.05 -4.86 9.39
N ALA A 19 17.33 -4.75 9.72
CA ALA A 19 18.03 -3.49 9.95
C ALA A 19 18.06 -2.58 8.69
N GLN A 20 18.03 -3.18 7.49
CA GLN A 20 17.87 -2.47 6.21
C GLN A 20 16.42 -2.05 5.91
N GLY A 21 15.47 -2.27 6.84
CA GLY A 21 14.08 -1.84 6.71
C GLY A 21 13.16 -2.80 5.93
N TYR A 22 13.61 -4.01 5.57
CA TYR A 22 12.74 -4.97 4.87
C TYR A 22 11.65 -5.52 5.80
N SER A 23 10.44 -5.69 5.25
CA SER A 23 9.35 -6.34 5.98
C SER A 23 9.62 -7.83 6.21
N ASN A 24 8.98 -8.39 7.24
CA ASN A 24 9.11 -9.80 7.58
C ASN A 24 8.67 -10.74 6.44
N ARG A 25 7.70 -10.32 5.62
CA ARG A 25 7.27 -11.08 4.44
C ARG A 25 8.36 -11.12 3.37
N LYS A 26 8.98 -9.97 3.09
CA LYS A 26 10.05 -9.86 2.09
C LYS A 26 11.29 -10.64 2.52
N ILE A 27 11.64 -10.57 3.82
CA ILE A 27 12.70 -11.39 4.41
C ILE A 27 12.40 -12.88 4.23
N ALA A 28 11.15 -13.31 4.49
CA ALA A 28 10.74 -14.71 4.28
C ALA A 28 10.90 -15.16 2.82
N VAL A 29 10.54 -14.31 1.86
CA VAL A 29 10.73 -14.60 0.43
C VAL A 29 12.22 -14.64 0.05
N MET A 30 13.01 -13.70 0.54
CA MET A 30 14.44 -13.61 0.24
C MET A 30 15.23 -14.82 0.77
N LEU A 31 14.90 -15.26 1.98
CA LEU A 31 15.63 -16.35 2.65
C LEU A 31 15.10 -17.75 2.31
N PHE A 32 13.80 -17.89 2.10
CA PHE A 32 13.16 -19.20 1.94
C PHE A 32 12.47 -19.38 0.58
N HIS A 33 12.51 -18.37 -0.29
CA HIS A 33 11.77 -18.33 -1.56
C HIS A 33 10.27 -18.64 -1.42
N ASN A 34 9.70 -18.35 -0.23
CA ASN A 34 8.32 -18.68 0.10
C ASN A 34 7.71 -17.73 1.13
N LYS A 35 6.66 -17.00 0.72
CA LYS A 35 5.93 -16.06 1.57
C LYS A 35 5.26 -16.69 2.81
N ASN A 36 5.00 -18.00 2.78
CA ASN A 36 4.34 -18.71 3.88
C ASN A 36 5.22 -18.81 5.14
N TYR A 37 6.53 -18.59 5.02
CA TYR A 37 7.43 -18.53 6.18
C TYR A 37 7.37 -17.20 6.96
N ARG A 38 6.52 -16.25 6.57
CA ARG A 38 6.34 -14.98 7.28
C ARG A 38 6.06 -15.15 8.78
N ASN A 39 5.20 -16.09 9.15
CA ASN A 39 4.89 -16.34 10.56
C ASN A 39 6.12 -16.85 11.34
N HIS A 40 6.98 -17.63 10.69
CA HIS A 40 8.25 -18.06 11.26
C HIS A 40 9.18 -16.89 11.53
N ILE A 41 9.34 -16.00 10.55
CA ILE A 41 10.10 -14.75 10.67
C ILE A 41 9.48 -13.82 11.73
N ASN A 42 8.16 -13.72 11.80
CA ASN A 42 7.48 -12.93 12.82
C ASN A 42 7.77 -13.43 14.24
N THR A 43 7.81 -14.76 14.44
CA THR A 43 8.14 -15.35 15.74
C THR A 43 9.60 -15.13 16.11
N PHE A 44 10.50 -15.22 15.14
CA PHE A 44 11.91 -14.95 15.31
C PHE A 44 12.18 -13.53 15.80
N PHE A 45 11.59 -12.50 15.15
CA PHE A 45 11.77 -11.10 15.53
C PHE A 45 11.01 -10.65 16.79
N LYS A 46 10.28 -11.54 17.46
CA LYS A 46 9.71 -11.28 18.79
C LYS A 46 10.63 -11.62 19.96
N GLN A 47 11.75 -12.25 19.71
CA GLN A 47 12.73 -12.62 20.73
C GLN A 47 13.54 -11.38 21.13
N GLU A 48 13.66 -11.10 22.43
CA GLU A 48 14.36 -9.90 22.95
C GLU A 48 15.81 -9.80 22.46
N SER A 49 16.54 -10.91 22.47
CA SER A 49 17.92 -10.95 21.96
C SER A 49 18.03 -10.58 20.47
N VAL A 50 17.03 -10.97 19.65
CA VAL A 50 17.01 -10.63 18.23
C VAL A 50 16.66 -9.16 18.01
N ILE A 51 15.78 -8.60 18.84
CA ILE A 51 15.45 -7.16 18.80
C ILE A 51 16.70 -6.31 19.13
N GLU A 52 17.49 -6.72 20.12
CA GLU A 52 18.75 -6.05 20.46
C GLU A 52 19.78 -6.13 19.33
N ASP A 53 19.92 -7.30 18.71
CA ASP A 53 20.84 -7.50 17.59
C ASP A 53 20.45 -6.67 16.37
N VAL A 54 19.14 -6.55 16.06
CA VAL A 54 18.64 -5.67 14.99
C VAL A 54 19.00 -4.21 15.28
N LYS A 55 18.75 -3.71 16.50
CA LYS A 55 19.09 -2.34 16.88
C LYS A 55 20.57 -2.05 16.78
N LYS A 56 21.41 -3.00 17.22
CA LYS A 56 22.87 -2.88 17.09
C LYS A 56 23.28 -2.80 15.62
N LYS A 57 22.67 -3.63 14.78
CA LYS A 57 22.97 -3.62 13.33
C LYS A 57 22.49 -2.36 12.65
N GLU A 58 21.35 -1.80 13.04
CA GLU A 58 20.87 -0.49 12.58
C GLU A 58 21.86 0.63 12.89
N GLN A 59 22.40 0.66 14.11
CA GLN A 59 23.43 1.64 14.51
C GLN A 59 24.72 1.48 13.69
N GLU A 60 25.17 0.25 13.46
CA GLU A 60 26.35 -0.01 12.60
C GLU A 60 26.14 0.51 11.17
N LEU A 61 24.96 0.28 10.58
CA LEU A 61 24.62 0.77 9.25
C LEU A 61 24.50 2.30 9.20
N GLU A 62 23.96 2.94 10.25
CA GLU A 62 23.91 4.41 10.38
C GLU A 62 25.32 5.03 10.34
N ILE A 63 26.26 4.43 11.07
CA ILE A 63 27.65 4.88 11.11
C ILE A 63 28.33 4.73 9.72
N GLN A 64 27.96 3.68 8.98
CA GLN A 64 28.51 3.43 7.63
C GLN A 64 27.80 4.22 6.52
N GLY A 65 26.77 4.99 6.83
CA GLY A 65 25.96 5.73 5.84
C GLY A 65 25.13 4.84 4.92
N GLU A 66 25.00 3.56 5.25
CA GLU A 66 24.26 2.56 4.46
C GLU A 66 22.79 2.41 4.88
N VAL A 67 22.32 3.21 5.82
CA VAL A 67 20.93 3.16 6.27
C VAL A 67 20.05 3.81 5.22
N ASN A 68 19.29 3.01 4.50
CA ASN A 68 18.08 3.48 3.83
C ASN A 68 17.14 3.99 4.92
N SER A 69 17.16 5.29 5.13
CA SER A 69 16.36 6.05 6.11
C SER A 69 14.85 5.99 5.81
N SER A 70 14.30 4.77 5.65
CA SER A 70 12.90 4.57 5.28
C SER A 70 11.92 4.85 6.42
N TYR A 71 12.36 5.10 7.63
CA TYR A 71 11.46 5.24 8.80
C TYR A 71 11.78 6.40 9.73
N LYS A 72 12.74 7.27 9.41
CA LYS A 72 12.89 8.53 10.16
C LYS A 72 12.04 9.61 9.49
N THR A 73 10.82 9.76 9.97
CA THR A 73 10.00 10.96 9.70
C THR A 73 10.66 12.13 10.41
N THR A 74 11.54 12.85 9.73
CA THR A 74 11.82 14.24 10.09
C THR A 74 10.54 15.00 9.78
N LYS A 75 9.72 15.30 10.81
CA LYS A 75 8.66 16.29 10.66
C LYS A 75 9.34 17.60 10.27
N ILE A 76 9.33 17.90 9.00
CA ILE A 76 9.59 19.26 8.53
C ILE A 76 8.38 20.05 9.00
N GLU A 77 8.57 21.01 9.92
CA GLU A 77 7.52 21.94 10.30
C GLU A 77 7.23 22.80 9.08
N HIS A 78 6.27 22.37 8.27
CA HIS A 78 5.72 23.18 7.21
C HIS A 78 4.81 24.22 7.83
N THR A 79 5.09 25.49 7.60
CA THR A 79 4.24 26.63 8.01
C THR A 79 2.89 26.61 7.27
N GLN A 80 2.78 25.90 6.18
CA GLN A 80 1.55 25.72 5.40
C GLN A 80 1.15 24.24 5.37
N PRO A 81 -0.17 23.94 5.40
CA PRO A 81 -0.64 22.57 5.32
C PRO A 81 -0.24 21.90 4.00
N ILE A 82 0.27 20.67 4.07
CA ILE A 82 0.54 19.87 2.89
C ILE A 82 -0.78 19.22 2.45
N ILE A 83 -1.26 19.61 1.29
CA ILE A 83 -2.45 19.05 0.66
C ILE A 83 -2.00 17.97 -0.31
N CYS A 84 -2.52 16.75 -0.16
CA CYS A 84 -2.28 15.63 -1.05
C CYS A 84 -3.56 15.31 -1.81
N TYR A 85 -3.51 15.33 -3.12
CA TYR A 85 -4.54 14.74 -4.00
C TYR A 85 -4.14 13.29 -4.25
N LEU A 86 -5.05 12.35 -4.08
CA LEU A 86 -4.74 10.92 -4.09
C LEU A 86 -5.80 10.12 -4.82
N ASP A 87 -5.34 9.14 -5.60
CA ASP A 87 -6.15 8.11 -6.24
C ASP A 87 -5.38 6.80 -6.30
N ILE A 88 -6.08 5.65 -6.17
CA ILE A 88 -5.50 4.30 -6.25
C ILE A 88 -6.28 3.40 -7.20
N GLU A 89 -5.57 2.47 -7.85
CA GLU A 89 -6.20 1.40 -8.61
C GLU A 89 -5.85 0.03 -8.00
N CYS A 90 -6.84 -0.84 -7.95
CA CYS A 90 -6.72 -2.16 -7.32
C CYS A 90 -7.01 -3.27 -8.32
N SER A 91 -6.37 -4.42 -8.11
CA SER A 91 -6.75 -5.65 -8.79
C SER A 91 -8.15 -6.09 -8.38
N PRO A 92 -8.89 -6.82 -9.24
CA PRO A 92 -10.09 -7.52 -8.82
C PRO A 92 -9.73 -8.64 -7.83
N THR A 93 -10.67 -8.98 -6.94
CA THR A 93 -10.62 -10.24 -6.17
C THR A 93 -10.89 -11.41 -7.09
N LYS A 94 -10.10 -12.48 -7.02
CA LYS A 94 -10.33 -13.73 -7.75
C LYS A 94 -11.04 -14.73 -6.86
N SER A 95 -12.12 -15.34 -7.36
CA SER A 95 -12.89 -16.30 -6.58
C SER A 95 -13.60 -17.34 -7.45
N TYR A 96 -13.87 -18.50 -6.85
CA TYR A 96 -14.83 -19.46 -7.44
C TYR A 96 -16.25 -19.01 -7.15
N THR A 97 -17.11 -19.04 -8.16
CA THR A 97 -18.54 -18.70 -8.03
C THR A 97 -19.39 -19.79 -8.68
N TRP A 98 -20.52 -20.11 -8.02
CA TRP A 98 -21.51 -21.05 -8.55
C TRP A 98 -22.53 -20.35 -9.45
N ARG A 99 -22.70 -19.04 -9.27
CA ARG A 99 -23.65 -18.22 -10.00
C ARG A 99 -22.99 -16.95 -10.52
N ARG A 100 -23.47 -16.46 -11.65
CA ARG A 100 -22.96 -15.23 -12.25
C ARG A 100 -23.45 -13.97 -11.54
N PHE A 101 -24.61 -14.01 -10.88
CA PHE A 101 -25.25 -12.86 -10.24
C PHE A 101 -25.76 -13.19 -8.83
N LYS A 102 -25.76 -12.18 -7.95
CA LYS A 102 -26.33 -12.23 -6.59
C LYS A 102 -25.76 -13.37 -5.73
N GLU A 103 -24.49 -13.62 -5.83
CA GLU A 103 -23.79 -14.60 -4.98
C GLU A 103 -23.00 -13.87 -3.88
N ASN A 104 -23.17 -14.33 -2.64
CA ASN A 104 -22.29 -13.94 -1.54
C ASN A 104 -21.08 -14.87 -1.54
N ILE A 105 -19.91 -14.32 -1.83
CA ILE A 105 -18.65 -15.09 -1.89
C ILE A 105 -18.14 -15.25 -0.48
N SER A 106 -18.00 -16.51 -0.04
CA SER A 106 -17.38 -16.85 1.23
C SER A 106 -15.86 -16.80 1.15
N GLN A 107 -15.20 -16.66 2.29
CA GLN A 107 -13.73 -16.68 2.36
C GLN A 107 -13.10 -17.93 1.75
N ALA A 108 -13.78 -19.09 1.84
CA ALA A 108 -13.32 -20.34 1.26
C ALA A 108 -13.33 -20.37 -0.29
N GLN A 109 -14.08 -19.48 -0.92
CA GLN A 109 -14.17 -19.36 -2.37
C GLN A 109 -13.12 -18.39 -2.95
N ILE A 110 -12.45 -17.59 -2.10
CA ILE A 110 -11.49 -16.59 -2.53
C ILE A 110 -10.16 -17.27 -2.89
N LEU A 111 -9.73 -17.08 -4.13
CA LEU A 111 -8.44 -17.54 -4.64
C LEU A 111 -7.33 -16.51 -4.37
N SER A 112 -7.66 -15.23 -4.56
CA SER A 112 -6.75 -14.12 -4.39
C SER A 112 -7.51 -12.87 -3.98
N GLU A 113 -7.06 -12.23 -2.92
CA GLU A 113 -7.58 -10.94 -2.46
C GLU A 113 -7.09 -9.80 -3.36
N SER A 114 -7.88 -8.72 -3.40
CA SER A 114 -7.50 -7.48 -4.09
C SER A 114 -6.22 -6.88 -3.50
N PHE A 115 -5.30 -6.47 -4.35
CA PHE A 115 -4.07 -5.75 -4.04
C PHE A 115 -3.94 -4.50 -4.90
N PHE A 116 -3.04 -3.57 -4.57
CA PHE A 116 -2.87 -2.34 -5.34
C PHE A 116 -2.07 -2.58 -6.61
N LEU A 117 -2.52 -2.01 -7.71
CA LEU A 117 -1.84 -2.02 -8.99
C LEU A 117 -1.06 -0.73 -9.22
N THR A 118 -1.72 0.41 -8.94
CA THR A 118 -1.13 1.73 -9.08
C THR A 118 -1.63 2.67 -7.99
N ALA A 119 -0.88 3.73 -7.74
CA ALA A 119 -1.29 4.88 -6.96
C ALA A 119 -0.72 6.13 -7.60
N SER A 120 -1.51 7.22 -7.57
CA SER A 120 -1.10 8.53 -8.08
C SER A 120 -1.40 9.59 -7.04
N TRP A 121 -0.51 10.55 -6.89
CA TRP A 121 -0.70 11.67 -5.98
C TRP A 121 -0.06 12.95 -6.50
N ALA A 122 -0.53 14.08 -5.99
CA ALA A 122 0.12 15.37 -6.15
C ALA A 122 0.10 16.13 -4.82
N PHE A 123 1.15 16.84 -4.51
CA PHE A 123 1.20 17.69 -3.33
C PHE A 123 1.00 19.15 -3.71
N ASN A 124 0.02 19.81 -3.08
CA ASN A 124 -0.33 21.21 -3.35
C ASN A 124 -0.52 21.46 -4.87
N ASP A 125 0.24 22.41 -5.45
CA ASP A 125 0.20 22.73 -6.89
C ASP A 125 1.35 22.03 -7.65
N GLY A 126 1.94 20.97 -7.07
CA GLY A 126 3.05 20.22 -7.67
C GLY A 126 2.60 19.30 -8.80
N GLU A 127 3.59 18.69 -9.44
CA GLU A 127 3.36 17.70 -10.48
C GLU A 127 2.73 16.42 -9.92
N VAL A 128 2.01 15.71 -10.78
CA VAL A 128 1.46 14.40 -10.43
C VAL A 128 2.59 13.37 -10.42
N GLU A 129 2.78 12.77 -9.27
CA GLU A 129 3.64 11.61 -9.08
C GLU A 129 2.81 10.33 -9.08
N GLY A 130 3.45 9.21 -9.36
CA GLY A 130 2.77 7.92 -9.28
C GLY A 130 3.73 6.76 -9.14
N ILE A 131 3.18 5.64 -8.70
CA ILE A 131 3.86 4.36 -8.62
C ILE A 131 2.94 3.27 -9.15
N ARG A 132 3.50 2.33 -9.87
CA ARG A 132 2.81 1.15 -10.36
C ARG A 132 3.62 -0.10 -10.07
N LEU A 133 2.96 -1.22 -9.94
CA LEU A 133 3.65 -2.49 -9.87
C LEU A 133 4.38 -2.80 -11.18
N THR A 134 5.55 -3.39 -11.06
CA THR A 134 6.18 -4.07 -12.19
C THR A 134 5.39 -5.32 -12.56
N PRO A 135 5.50 -5.85 -13.79
CA PRO A 135 4.83 -7.09 -14.18
C PRO A 135 5.12 -8.26 -13.23
N ASN A 136 6.34 -8.36 -12.73
CA ASN A 136 6.73 -9.41 -11.79
C ASN A 136 6.05 -9.25 -10.41
N GLU A 137 5.96 -8.03 -9.89
CA GLU A 137 5.24 -7.75 -8.64
C GLU A 137 3.75 -8.03 -8.80
N ALA A 138 3.14 -7.64 -9.93
CA ALA A 138 1.74 -7.92 -10.22
C ALA A 138 1.44 -9.42 -10.32
N LEU A 139 2.29 -10.19 -10.99
CA LEU A 139 2.17 -11.66 -11.07
C LEU A 139 2.31 -12.33 -9.69
N ASN A 140 3.15 -11.79 -8.82
CA ASN A 140 3.33 -12.27 -7.45
C ASN A 140 2.33 -11.69 -6.45
N GLU A 141 1.41 -10.80 -6.90
CA GLU A 141 0.44 -10.10 -6.06
C GLU A 141 1.12 -9.35 -4.90
N ASP A 142 2.33 -8.81 -5.16
CA ASP A 142 3.19 -8.16 -4.18
C ASP A 142 3.15 -6.64 -4.38
N ASP A 143 2.34 -5.95 -3.57
CA ASP A 143 2.19 -4.50 -3.59
C ASP A 143 2.92 -3.81 -2.42
N GLU A 144 3.85 -4.50 -1.74
CA GLU A 144 4.51 -3.99 -0.52
C GLU A 144 5.24 -2.66 -0.74
N VAL A 145 6.00 -2.56 -1.84
CA VAL A 145 6.75 -1.33 -2.16
C VAL A 145 5.79 -0.17 -2.41
N LEU A 146 4.71 -0.42 -3.16
CA LEU A 146 3.68 0.57 -3.43
C LEU A 146 2.98 1.02 -2.14
N VAL A 147 2.57 0.08 -1.30
CA VAL A 147 1.91 0.35 -0.02
C VAL A 147 2.82 1.13 0.93
N THR A 148 4.11 0.78 0.99
CA THR A 148 5.09 1.51 1.79
C THR A 148 5.25 2.95 1.29
N LYS A 149 5.30 3.16 -0.03
CA LYS A 149 5.36 4.50 -0.60
C LYS A 149 4.11 5.31 -0.26
N LEU A 150 2.91 4.72 -0.35
CA LEU A 150 1.66 5.35 0.06
C LEU A 150 1.64 5.72 1.54
N TRP A 151 2.22 4.88 2.39
CA TRP A 151 2.36 5.19 3.80
C TRP A 151 3.13 6.50 4.01
N HIS A 152 4.28 6.68 3.34
CA HIS A 152 5.06 7.91 3.40
C HIS A 152 4.31 9.12 2.82
N VAL A 153 3.57 8.94 1.73
CA VAL A 153 2.74 10.01 1.13
C VAL A 153 1.70 10.49 2.15
N LEU A 154 0.99 9.58 2.80
CA LEU A 154 -0.03 9.94 3.78
C LEU A 154 0.56 10.47 5.09
N ASP A 155 1.68 9.92 5.55
CA ASP A 155 2.35 10.37 6.78
C ASP A 155 2.85 11.82 6.67
N ASN A 156 3.21 12.25 5.47
CA ASN A 156 3.63 13.63 5.17
C ASN A 156 2.46 14.58 4.85
N SER A 157 1.21 14.08 4.79
CA SER A 157 0.06 14.88 4.41
C SER A 157 -0.63 15.50 5.61
N SER A 158 -1.06 16.77 5.50
CA SER A 158 -1.95 17.42 6.47
C SER A 158 -3.42 17.28 6.06
N VAL A 159 -3.68 17.29 4.75
CA VAL A 159 -5.01 17.13 4.15
C VAL A 159 -4.89 16.20 2.97
N VAL A 160 -5.81 15.25 2.85
CA VAL A 160 -5.90 14.35 1.71
C VAL A 160 -7.23 14.55 1.00
N ILE A 161 -7.18 14.79 -0.30
CA ILE A 161 -8.34 15.08 -1.16
C ILE A 161 -8.46 13.99 -2.23
N GLY A 162 -9.67 13.49 -2.43
CA GLY A 162 -10.00 12.55 -3.50
C GLY A 162 -11.49 12.39 -3.70
N HIS A 163 -11.90 11.58 -4.65
CA HIS A 163 -13.30 11.35 -4.99
C HIS A 163 -13.75 9.96 -4.52
N ASN A 164 -14.70 9.90 -3.59
CA ASN A 164 -15.08 8.68 -2.85
C ASN A 164 -13.97 8.15 -1.93
N LEU A 165 -13.00 9.00 -1.63
CA LEU A 165 -11.76 8.68 -0.93
C LEU A 165 -12.02 8.02 0.44
N ARG A 166 -12.96 8.59 1.23
CA ARG A 166 -13.27 8.13 2.59
C ARG A 166 -13.84 6.72 2.62
N LYS A 167 -14.66 6.37 1.64
CA LYS A 167 -15.36 5.08 1.61
C LYS A 167 -14.58 4.00 0.89
N PHE A 168 -13.70 4.35 -0.02
CA PHE A 168 -12.96 3.42 -0.87
C PHE A 168 -11.46 3.47 -0.56
N ASP A 169 -10.73 4.47 -1.05
CA ASP A 169 -9.28 4.49 -1.04
C ASP A 169 -8.68 4.38 0.36
N VAL A 170 -9.10 5.24 1.28
CA VAL A 170 -8.55 5.26 2.65
C VAL A 170 -8.81 3.93 3.37
N LYS A 171 -9.98 3.32 3.17
CA LYS A 171 -10.26 2.02 3.81
C LYS A 171 -9.39 0.91 3.25
N LYS A 172 -9.21 0.87 1.93
CA LYS A 172 -8.33 -0.10 1.29
C LYS A 172 -6.88 0.10 1.69
N ILE A 173 -6.41 1.34 1.70
CA ILE A 173 -5.05 1.71 2.13
C ILE A 173 -4.81 1.27 3.58
N ASN A 174 -5.70 1.60 4.51
CA ASN A 174 -5.58 1.18 5.91
C ASN A 174 -5.56 -0.34 6.07
N SER A 175 -6.35 -1.07 5.26
CA SER A 175 -6.33 -2.54 5.27
C SER A 175 -4.97 -3.08 4.80
N ARG A 176 -4.36 -2.47 3.78
CA ARG A 176 -3.03 -2.85 3.30
C ARG A 176 -1.93 -2.46 4.29
N PHE A 177 -2.04 -1.30 4.95
CA PHE A 177 -1.13 -0.93 6.06
C PHE A 177 -1.18 -1.95 7.20
N ALA A 178 -2.38 -2.35 7.62
CA ALA A 178 -2.55 -3.39 8.63
C ALA A 178 -1.99 -4.74 8.18
N TYR A 179 -2.18 -5.11 6.91
CA TYR A 179 -1.65 -6.34 6.33
C TYR A 179 -0.11 -6.38 6.36
N TYR A 180 0.55 -5.27 6.04
CA TYR A 180 2.01 -5.15 6.09
C TYR A 180 2.55 -4.74 7.46
N GLN A 181 1.67 -4.59 8.47
CA GLN A 181 2.04 -4.20 9.84
C GLN A 181 2.78 -2.85 9.91
N LEU A 182 2.42 -1.93 9.02
CA LEU A 182 2.91 -0.57 9.07
C LEU A 182 2.28 0.17 10.27
N PRO A 183 3.03 1.07 10.94
CA PRO A 183 2.48 1.87 12.03
C PRO A 183 1.40 2.82 11.49
N PRO A 184 0.51 3.35 12.35
CA PRO A 184 -0.39 4.42 11.95
C PRO A 184 0.38 5.63 11.40
N THR A 185 -0.15 6.25 10.36
CA THR A 185 0.38 7.52 9.84
C THR A 185 0.09 8.68 10.79
N SER A 186 0.77 9.80 10.59
CA SER A 186 0.40 11.08 11.20
C SER A 186 -1.06 11.43 10.89
N PRO A 187 -1.79 12.08 11.81
CA PRO A 187 -3.18 12.45 11.57
C PRO A 187 -3.31 13.44 10.40
N TYR A 188 -4.23 13.18 9.48
CA TYR A 188 -4.57 14.05 8.36
C TYR A 188 -6.08 14.26 8.25
N LYS A 189 -6.49 15.36 7.66
CA LYS A 189 -7.90 15.65 7.35
C LYS A 189 -8.26 15.07 5.98
N ILE A 190 -9.43 14.43 5.88
CA ILE A 190 -9.93 13.92 4.59
C ILE A 190 -10.98 14.89 4.04
N ILE A 191 -10.81 15.29 2.78
CA ILE A 191 -11.80 16.02 1.99
C ILE A 191 -12.24 15.11 0.85
N ASP A 192 -13.49 14.63 0.91
CA ASP A 192 -14.07 13.74 -0.09
C ASP A 192 -14.98 14.54 -1.01
N THR A 193 -14.56 14.73 -2.26
CA THR A 193 -15.30 15.54 -3.25
C THR A 193 -16.64 14.92 -3.64
N LEU A 194 -16.80 13.58 -3.56
CA LEU A 194 -18.09 12.92 -3.77
C LEU A 194 -19.08 13.27 -2.65
N GLU A 195 -18.63 13.27 -1.40
CA GLU A 195 -19.48 13.65 -0.26
C GLU A 195 -19.93 15.10 -0.38
N ILE A 196 -19.02 16.00 -0.78
CA ILE A 196 -19.34 17.42 -1.01
C ILE A 196 -20.34 17.59 -2.15
N ALA A 197 -20.11 16.92 -3.30
CA ALA A 197 -21.01 16.96 -4.44
C ALA A 197 -22.44 16.55 -4.05
N LYS A 198 -22.59 15.43 -3.36
CA LYS A 198 -23.88 14.93 -2.90
C LYS A 198 -24.56 15.80 -1.84
N ALA A 199 -23.76 16.42 -0.96
CA ALA A 199 -24.31 17.17 0.17
C ALA A 199 -24.67 18.62 -0.17
N LYS A 200 -23.99 19.23 -1.15
CA LYS A 200 -24.07 20.67 -1.42
C LYS A 200 -24.67 21.02 -2.78
N PHE A 201 -24.75 20.06 -3.70
CA PHE A 201 -25.15 20.30 -5.07
C PHE A 201 -26.20 19.29 -5.55
N ALA A 202 -26.96 19.64 -6.55
CA ALA A 202 -27.92 18.77 -7.25
C ALA A 202 -27.43 18.49 -8.67
N PHE A 203 -26.22 17.98 -8.82
CA PHE A 203 -25.68 17.61 -10.12
C PHE A 203 -26.48 16.45 -10.75
N PRO A 204 -26.59 16.37 -12.07
CA PRO A 204 -27.24 15.26 -12.76
C PRO A 204 -26.58 13.91 -12.48
N SER A 205 -25.26 13.94 -12.27
CA SER A 205 -24.45 12.77 -11.88
C SER A 205 -23.37 13.21 -10.89
N ASN A 206 -22.97 12.29 -10.02
CA ASN A 206 -21.87 12.50 -9.07
C ASN A 206 -20.64 11.67 -9.41
N LYS A 207 -20.52 11.09 -10.60
CA LYS A 207 -19.27 10.49 -11.07
C LYS A 207 -18.26 11.58 -11.39
N LEU A 208 -16.99 11.35 -11.05
CA LEU A 208 -15.94 12.37 -11.24
C LEU A 208 -15.88 12.87 -12.69
N ASN A 209 -15.89 11.98 -13.67
CA ASN A 209 -15.88 12.36 -15.08
C ASN A 209 -17.06 13.25 -15.45
N ASP A 210 -18.28 12.84 -15.08
CA ASP A 210 -19.49 13.57 -15.40
C ASP A 210 -19.51 14.95 -14.76
N LEU A 211 -18.94 15.09 -13.55
CA LEU A 211 -18.76 16.37 -12.87
C LEU A 211 -17.75 17.25 -13.59
N CYS A 212 -16.62 16.70 -14.01
CA CYS A 212 -15.58 17.43 -14.74
C CYS A 212 -16.13 17.96 -16.08
N GLU A 213 -16.84 17.14 -16.83
CA GLU A 213 -17.49 17.52 -18.08
C GLU A 213 -18.56 18.60 -17.84
N TYR A 214 -19.45 18.41 -16.85
CA TYR A 214 -20.51 19.37 -16.51
C TYR A 214 -19.95 20.74 -16.11
N LEU A 215 -18.82 20.77 -15.40
CA LEU A 215 -18.14 21.97 -14.94
C LEU A 215 -17.18 22.55 -15.99
N GLY A 216 -16.92 21.86 -17.08
CA GLY A 216 -15.98 22.27 -18.13
C GLY A 216 -14.52 22.34 -17.68
N ILE A 217 -14.11 21.49 -16.72
CA ILE A 217 -12.76 21.49 -16.14
C ILE A 217 -11.89 20.33 -16.61
N GLY A 218 -12.45 19.39 -17.38
CA GLY A 218 -11.70 18.27 -17.94
C GLY A 218 -12.59 17.10 -18.29
N GLU A 219 -11.98 16.10 -18.89
CA GLU A 219 -12.60 14.82 -19.25
C GLU A 219 -11.65 13.65 -18.93
N LYS A 220 -12.20 12.46 -18.76
CA LYS A 220 -11.41 11.26 -18.55
C LYS A 220 -10.77 10.82 -19.87
N LEU A 221 -9.48 10.47 -19.83
CA LEU A 221 -8.82 9.88 -20.97
C LEU A 221 -9.52 8.56 -21.36
N PRO A 222 -9.70 8.29 -22.66
CA PRO A 222 -10.23 7.02 -23.13
C PRO A 222 -9.37 5.86 -22.63
N HIS A 223 -9.99 4.80 -22.16
CA HIS A 223 -9.30 3.58 -21.71
C HIS A 223 -10.20 2.35 -21.90
N ASP A 224 -9.58 1.19 -22.00
CA ASP A 224 -10.26 -0.08 -22.27
C ASP A 224 -11.03 -0.67 -21.06
N GLY A 225 -11.18 0.13 -19.99
CA GLY A 225 -11.97 -0.26 -18.83
C GLY A 225 -11.39 -1.46 -18.10
N PHE A 226 -12.21 -2.49 -17.90
CA PHE A 226 -11.82 -3.70 -17.18
C PHE A 226 -10.71 -4.49 -17.89
N ASP A 227 -10.61 -4.41 -19.20
CA ASP A 227 -9.62 -5.15 -20.00
C ASP A 227 -8.18 -4.73 -19.69
N LEU A 228 -7.98 -3.51 -19.16
CA LEU A 228 -6.66 -3.06 -18.68
C LEU A 228 -6.14 -3.83 -17.45
N ILE A 229 -7.04 -4.40 -16.66
CA ILE A 229 -6.71 -5.08 -15.40
C ILE A 229 -7.05 -6.57 -15.45
N ALA A 230 -7.63 -7.03 -16.53
CA ALA A 230 -7.83 -8.45 -16.78
C ALA A 230 -6.46 -9.13 -16.97
N PRO A 231 -6.27 -10.36 -16.46
CA PRO A 231 -5.04 -11.10 -16.73
C PRO A 231 -4.89 -11.30 -18.25
N LEU A 232 -3.72 -10.95 -18.77
CA LEU A 232 -3.31 -11.38 -20.10
C LEU A 232 -3.12 -12.89 -20.02
N GLU A 233 -3.85 -13.65 -20.85
CA GLU A 233 -3.67 -15.09 -20.99
C GLU A 233 -2.32 -15.44 -21.61
#